data_09b4c09bb2bd368fefc94058fbbe5c16
#
_entry.id   09b4c09bb2bd368fefc94058fbbe5c16
#
_cell.length_a   1.000
_cell.length_b   1.000
_cell.length_c   1.000
_cell.angle_alpha   90.00
_cell.angle_beta   90.00
_cell.angle_gamma   90.00
#
_symmetry.space_group_name_H-M   'P 1'
#
loop_
_entity.id
_entity.type
_entity.pdbx_description
1 polymer ?
#
loop_
_entity_poly.entity_id
_entity_poly.type
_entity_poly.pdbx_seq_one_letter_code
_entity_poly.pdbx_strand_id
1 'polypeptide(L)'
;VGSEMCIRDRSGPESDRHRLLLLVAPDGLSTLARLAAASGAVLHDLGPEDLAGGQGLRELSWNHTTLHMRSADAGWTYLQMLLPEPELPAMEQLKQRWGDALLWHLEGVRQQGAARLAALPLVRWSSAEQLDALMRDCSELGAVLFNPHVITVEDGGLGVVDGDQVAAKHRYDPDGLLNPGKLRGWLESISSPGCPGSPYP
;
A
#
# COMPACT_ATOMS: atom_id res chain seq x y z
N VAL A 1 -3.97 -9.73 -7.14
CA VAL A 1 -5.26 -9.39 -6.56
C VAL A 1 -5.41 -7.88 -6.67
N GLY A 2 -6.10 -7.42 -7.71
CA GLY A 2 -6.44 -5.99 -7.86
C GLY A 2 -7.36 -5.54 -6.73
N SER A 3 -7.30 -4.26 -6.34
CA SER A 3 -8.27 -3.74 -5.39
C SER A 3 -9.68 -3.95 -5.94
N GLU A 4 -10.61 -4.34 -5.09
CA GLU A 4 -12.03 -4.55 -5.48
C GLU A 4 -12.60 -3.36 -6.28
N MET A 5 -12.08 -2.17 -6.06
CA MET A 5 -12.53 -0.96 -6.74
C MET A 5 -12.08 -0.84 -8.19
N CYS A 6 -10.86 -1.25 -8.53
CA CYS A 6 -10.43 -1.26 -9.93
C CYS A 6 -11.21 -2.28 -10.78
N ILE A 7 -11.74 -3.33 -10.12
CA ILE A 7 -12.57 -4.35 -10.74
C ILE A 7 -14.04 -3.91 -10.80
N ARG A 8 -14.51 -3.19 -9.80
CA ARG A 8 -15.91 -2.76 -9.66
C ARG A 8 -16.38 -1.85 -10.80
N ASP A 9 -15.55 -0.90 -11.19
CA ASP A 9 -15.90 0.07 -12.25
C ASP A 9 -16.06 -0.58 -13.63
N ARG A 10 -15.47 -1.76 -13.83
CA ARG A 10 -15.42 -2.40 -15.15
C ARG A 10 -16.36 -3.58 -15.34
N SER A 11 -16.89 -4.13 -14.24
CA SER A 11 -17.66 -5.37 -14.30
C SER A 11 -19.11 -5.24 -13.81
N GLY A 12 -19.62 -3.99 -13.63
CA GLY A 12 -21.01 -3.73 -13.28
C GLY A 12 -21.35 -3.92 -11.79
N PRO A 13 -22.62 -3.77 -11.40
CA PRO A 13 -23.08 -3.52 -10.04
C PRO A 13 -23.16 -4.73 -9.10
N GLU A 14 -22.58 -5.87 -9.44
CA GLU A 14 -22.57 -7.03 -8.54
C GLU A 14 -21.50 -6.84 -7.45
N SER A 15 -21.87 -6.10 -6.41
CA SER A 15 -20.98 -5.67 -5.33
C SER A 15 -20.74 -6.71 -4.24
N ASP A 16 -21.44 -7.81 -4.27
CA ASP A 16 -21.49 -8.84 -3.21
C ASP A 16 -20.72 -10.13 -3.53
N ARG A 17 -20.05 -10.17 -4.68
CA ARG A 17 -19.31 -11.35 -5.10
C ARG A 17 -17.80 -11.13 -5.01
N HIS A 18 -17.10 -12.14 -4.50
CA HIS A 18 -15.64 -12.20 -4.61
C HIS A 18 -15.22 -12.46 -6.05
N ARG A 19 -14.14 -11.83 -6.47
CA ARG A 19 -13.57 -11.98 -7.82
C ARG A 19 -12.11 -12.39 -7.69
N LEU A 20 -11.74 -13.38 -8.48
CA LEU A 20 -10.37 -13.86 -8.59
C LEU A 20 -9.90 -13.65 -10.02
N LEU A 21 -8.85 -12.85 -10.20
CA LEU A 21 -8.20 -12.67 -11.48
C LEU A 21 -7.11 -13.72 -11.65
N LEU A 22 -7.18 -14.45 -12.75
CA LEU A 22 -6.26 -15.54 -13.04
C LEU A 22 -5.61 -15.32 -14.42
N LEU A 23 -4.31 -15.47 -14.46
CA LEU A 23 -3.59 -15.68 -15.71
C LEU A 23 -3.33 -17.19 -15.84
N VAL A 24 -3.96 -17.80 -16.82
CA VAL A 24 -3.97 -19.26 -16.97
C VAL A 24 -3.29 -19.65 -18.27
N ALA A 25 -2.37 -20.61 -18.20
CA ALA A 25 -1.80 -21.21 -19.40
C ALA A 25 -2.87 -21.98 -20.18
N PRO A 26 -2.78 -22.07 -21.52
CA PRO A 26 -3.81 -22.71 -22.34
C PRO A 26 -4.16 -24.14 -21.93
N ASP A 27 -3.19 -24.93 -21.53
CA ASP A 27 -3.36 -26.31 -21.05
C ASP A 27 -4.05 -26.42 -19.68
N GLY A 28 -4.07 -25.32 -18.89
CA GLY A 28 -4.76 -25.23 -17.60
C GLY A 28 -6.25 -24.90 -17.69
N LEU A 29 -6.74 -24.41 -18.83
CA LEU A 29 -8.11 -23.88 -18.97
C LEU A 29 -9.18 -24.93 -18.69
N SER A 30 -9.01 -26.15 -19.17
CA SER A 30 -9.97 -27.24 -18.93
C SER A 30 -10.05 -27.62 -17.44
N THR A 31 -8.93 -27.59 -16.74
CA THR A 31 -8.87 -27.85 -15.30
C THR A 31 -9.54 -26.72 -14.52
N LEU A 32 -9.27 -25.46 -14.90
CA LEU A 32 -9.93 -24.31 -14.30
C LEU A 32 -11.45 -24.36 -14.47
N ALA A 33 -11.94 -24.66 -15.69
CA ALA A 33 -13.38 -24.77 -15.97
C ALA A 33 -14.04 -25.84 -15.09
N ARG A 34 -13.41 -26.99 -14.90
CA ARG A 34 -13.91 -28.03 -14.02
C ARG A 34 -13.94 -27.62 -12.55
N LEU A 35 -12.89 -26.95 -12.07
CA LEU A 35 -12.84 -26.45 -10.69
C LEU A 35 -13.89 -25.38 -10.44
N ALA A 36 -14.05 -24.45 -11.36
CA ALA A 36 -15.07 -23.40 -11.27
C ALA A 36 -16.48 -24.01 -11.22
N ALA A 37 -16.79 -24.96 -12.10
CA ALA A 37 -18.08 -25.66 -12.10
C ALA A 37 -18.32 -26.39 -10.76
N ALA A 38 -17.31 -27.04 -10.20
CA ALA A 38 -17.41 -27.76 -8.93
C ALA A 38 -17.61 -26.83 -7.73
N SER A 39 -17.12 -25.59 -7.79
CA SER A 39 -17.26 -24.57 -6.73
C SER A 39 -18.45 -23.63 -6.93
N GLY A 40 -19.20 -23.76 -8.03
CA GLY A 40 -20.28 -22.82 -8.38
C GLY A 40 -19.78 -21.44 -8.83
N ALA A 41 -18.50 -21.32 -9.16
CA ALA A 41 -17.94 -20.07 -9.66
C ALA A 41 -18.30 -19.84 -11.14
N VAL A 42 -18.49 -18.57 -11.50
CA VAL A 42 -18.71 -18.15 -12.89
C VAL A 42 -17.36 -17.70 -13.45
N LEU A 43 -17.00 -18.24 -14.62
CA LEU A 43 -15.81 -17.82 -15.36
C LEU A 43 -16.19 -16.78 -16.41
N HIS A 44 -15.38 -15.72 -16.46
CA HIS A 44 -15.40 -14.74 -17.53
C HIS A 44 -14.03 -14.74 -18.18
N ASP A 45 -13.99 -15.00 -19.47
CA ASP A 45 -12.77 -14.83 -20.28
C ASP A 45 -12.69 -13.36 -20.67
N LEU A 46 -11.57 -12.71 -20.34
CA LEU A 46 -11.34 -11.30 -20.58
C LEU A 46 -10.37 -11.15 -21.76
N GLY A 47 -10.90 -10.73 -22.90
CA GLY A 47 -10.11 -10.38 -24.07
C GLY A 47 -9.43 -9.01 -23.96
N PRO A 48 -8.56 -8.68 -24.91
CA PRO A 48 -7.92 -7.36 -24.97
C PRO A 48 -8.91 -6.20 -25.03
N GLU A 49 -10.07 -6.40 -25.62
CA GLU A 49 -11.16 -5.42 -25.75
C GLU A 49 -11.86 -5.13 -24.41
N ASP A 50 -11.81 -6.07 -23.48
CA ASP A 50 -12.38 -5.89 -22.13
C ASP A 50 -11.50 -5.00 -21.23
N LEU A 51 -10.35 -4.62 -21.76
CA LEU A 51 -9.35 -3.83 -21.05
C LEU A 51 -9.52 -2.34 -21.38
N ALA A 52 -10.35 -1.63 -20.65
CA ALA A 52 -10.61 -0.21 -20.90
C ALA A 52 -9.32 0.60 -20.94
N GLY A 53 -9.17 1.44 -21.97
CA GLY A 53 -8.03 2.33 -22.15
C GLY A 53 -6.73 1.63 -22.51
N GLY A 54 -6.77 0.36 -22.95
CA GLY A 54 -5.58 -0.39 -23.36
C GLY A 54 -4.67 -0.82 -22.19
N GLN A 55 -5.09 -0.59 -20.94
CA GLN A 55 -4.38 -1.09 -19.76
C GLN A 55 -4.91 -2.46 -19.37
N GLY A 56 -4.06 -3.46 -19.39
CA GLY A 56 -4.40 -4.80 -18.95
C GLY A 56 -4.78 -4.87 -17.46
N LEU A 57 -5.64 -5.81 -17.10
CA LEU A 57 -5.97 -6.07 -15.69
C LEU A 57 -4.71 -6.28 -14.83
N ARG A 58 -3.67 -6.85 -15.43
CA ARG A 58 -2.36 -6.99 -14.80
C ARG A 58 -1.79 -5.64 -14.36
N GLU A 59 -1.90 -4.62 -15.20
CA GLU A 59 -1.39 -3.27 -14.88
C GLU A 59 -2.19 -2.61 -13.76
N LEU A 60 -3.50 -2.91 -13.68
CA LEU A 60 -4.37 -2.42 -12.59
C LEU A 60 -4.10 -3.10 -11.25
N SER A 61 -3.61 -4.33 -11.26
CA SER A 61 -3.25 -5.08 -10.04
C SER A 61 -1.78 -4.94 -9.66
N TRP A 62 -1.00 -4.27 -10.50
CA TRP A 62 0.42 -4.08 -10.31
C TRP A 62 0.69 -2.69 -9.77
N ASN A 63 1.59 -2.59 -8.78
CA ASN A 63 2.18 -1.34 -8.37
C ASN A 63 1.18 -0.22 -7.96
N HIS A 64 1.06 0.06 -6.67
CA HIS A 64 0.30 1.20 -6.13
C HIS A 64 -1.11 1.42 -6.71
N THR A 65 -1.88 0.35 -6.83
CA THR A 65 -3.26 0.41 -7.33
C THR A 65 -4.12 1.42 -6.55
N THR A 66 -3.76 1.74 -5.32
CA THR A 66 -4.36 2.78 -4.48
C THR A 66 -4.28 4.18 -5.11
N LEU A 67 -3.27 4.46 -5.94
CA LEU A 67 -3.13 5.73 -6.64
C LEU A 67 -4.20 5.92 -7.71
N HIS A 68 -4.72 4.86 -8.30
CA HIS A 68 -5.81 4.95 -9.27
C HIS A 68 -7.08 5.53 -8.64
N MET A 69 -7.39 5.11 -7.41
CA MET A 69 -8.53 5.69 -6.69
C MET A 69 -8.35 7.16 -6.40
N ARG A 70 -7.17 7.55 -5.95
CA ARG A 70 -6.86 8.95 -5.67
C ARG A 70 -6.93 9.81 -6.93
N SER A 71 -6.57 9.27 -8.08
CA SER A 71 -6.71 9.97 -9.36
C SER A 71 -8.16 10.15 -9.77
N ALA A 72 -9.04 9.20 -9.40
CA ALA A 72 -10.46 9.26 -9.69
C ALA A 72 -11.23 10.15 -8.69
N ASP A 73 -10.84 10.13 -7.42
CA ASP A 73 -11.48 10.89 -6.33
C ASP A 73 -10.41 11.36 -5.34
N ALA A 74 -10.13 12.67 -5.34
CA ALA A 74 -9.17 13.31 -4.44
C ALA A 74 -9.57 13.22 -2.95
N GLY A 75 -10.80 12.80 -2.64
CA GLY A 75 -11.27 12.54 -1.28
C GLY A 75 -10.70 11.26 -0.66
N TRP A 76 -9.77 10.57 -1.32
CA TRP A 76 -9.10 9.38 -0.80
C TRP A 76 -7.60 9.61 -0.65
N THR A 77 -7.06 9.03 0.41
CA THR A 77 -5.63 8.87 0.63
C THR A 77 -5.33 7.40 0.94
N TYR A 78 -4.13 7.05 1.36
CA TYR A 78 -3.78 5.69 1.73
C TYR A 78 -2.75 5.68 2.86
N LEU A 79 -2.67 4.57 3.56
CA LEU A 79 -1.60 4.23 4.49
C LEU A 79 -0.88 2.98 3.99
N GLN A 80 0.26 2.68 4.57
CA GLN A 80 0.95 1.42 4.40
C GLN A 80 1.20 0.81 5.77
N MET A 81 0.98 -0.49 5.89
CA MET A 81 1.21 -1.19 7.16
C MET A 81 1.45 -2.67 6.96
N LEU A 82 2.15 -3.27 7.90
CA LEU A 82 2.14 -4.71 8.11
C LEU A 82 1.11 -5.01 9.19
N LEU A 83 0.16 -5.87 8.86
CA LEU A 83 -0.90 -6.24 9.82
C LEU A 83 -0.35 -7.14 10.94
N PRO A 84 -0.90 -7.04 12.17
CA PRO A 84 -0.54 -7.96 13.25
C PRO A 84 -1.09 -9.36 12.98
N GLU A 85 -0.44 -10.37 13.54
CA GLU A 85 -0.98 -11.73 13.51
C GLU A 85 -1.94 -11.97 14.71
N PRO A 86 -3.09 -12.58 14.49
CA PRO A 86 -3.69 -12.94 13.19
C PRO A 86 -4.29 -11.72 12.48
N GLU A 87 -4.08 -11.61 11.17
CA GLU A 87 -4.40 -10.39 10.40
C GLU A 87 -5.89 -10.12 10.29
N LEU A 88 -6.70 -11.16 10.02
CA LEU A 88 -8.14 -10.99 9.77
C LEU A 88 -8.90 -10.37 10.94
N PRO A 89 -8.71 -10.78 12.21
CA PRO A 89 -9.37 -10.13 13.34
C PRO A 89 -9.05 -8.65 13.48
N ALA A 90 -7.81 -8.24 13.21
CA ALA A 90 -7.42 -6.84 13.24
C ALA A 90 -8.12 -6.03 12.12
N MET A 91 -8.19 -6.60 10.91
CA MET A 91 -8.93 -6.00 9.80
C MET A 91 -10.42 -5.85 10.11
N GLU A 92 -11.03 -6.86 10.70
CA GLU A 92 -12.45 -6.82 11.09
C GLU A 92 -12.72 -5.73 12.13
N GLN A 93 -11.88 -5.60 13.15
CA GLN A 93 -12.00 -4.54 14.16
C GLN A 93 -11.86 -3.15 13.54
N LEU A 94 -10.88 -2.92 12.68
CA LEU A 94 -10.73 -1.66 11.98
C LEU A 94 -11.92 -1.37 11.05
N LYS A 95 -12.42 -2.38 10.34
CA LYS A 95 -13.60 -2.22 9.48
C LYS A 95 -14.87 -1.91 10.27
N GLN A 96 -15.06 -2.52 11.44
CA GLN A 96 -16.18 -2.21 12.33
C GLN A 96 -16.15 -0.75 12.82
N ARG A 97 -14.95 -0.23 13.12
CA ARG A 97 -14.77 1.13 13.63
C ARG A 97 -14.85 2.19 12.54
N TRP A 98 -14.23 1.94 11.39
CA TRP A 98 -14.05 2.93 10.32
C TRP A 98 -15.00 2.76 9.14
N GLY A 99 -15.73 1.65 9.06
CA GLY A 99 -16.74 1.39 8.04
C GLY A 99 -16.23 1.58 6.62
N ASP A 100 -16.97 2.30 5.81
CA ASP A 100 -16.64 2.56 4.42
C ASP A 100 -15.57 3.66 4.23
N ALA A 101 -15.11 4.27 5.31
CA ALA A 101 -13.93 5.15 5.26
C ALA A 101 -12.63 4.37 5.10
N LEU A 102 -12.64 3.04 5.24
CA LEU A 102 -11.49 2.17 5.11
C LEU A 102 -11.76 1.05 4.10
N LEU A 103 -11.00 1.04 3.01
CA LEU A 103 -11.06 -0.01 1.99
C LEU A 103 -9.71 -0.72 1.91
N TRP A 104 -9.74 -2.05 1.93
CA TRP A 104 -8.52 -2.84 1.98
C TRP A 104 -7.94 -3.08 0.58
N HIS A 105 -6.65 -2.80 0.45
CA HIS A 105 -5.75 -3.37 -0.54
C HIS A 105 -4.71 -4.20 0.21
N LEU A 106 -4.58 -5.46 -0.14
CA LEU A 106 -3.72 -6.40 0.55
C LEU A 106 -2.69 -7.00 -0.39
N GLU A 107 -1.48 -7.17 0.10
CA GLU A 107 -0.38 -7.80 -0.61
C GLU A 107 0.21 -8.92 0.26
N GLY A 108 0.38 -10.10 -0.36
CA GLY A 108 1.09 -11.19 0.28
C GLY A 108 2.60 -10.92 0.29
N VAL A 109 3.19 -10.88 1.46
CA VAL A 109 4.64 -10.69 1.63
C VAL A 109 5.25 -11.86 2.40
N ARG A 110 6.55 -12.05 2.25
CA ARG A 110 7.30 -13.01 3.07
C ARG A 110 8.12 -12.25 4.10
N GLN A 111 7.85 -12.53 5.37
CA GLN A 111 8.60 -11.97 6.50
C GLN A 111 9.11 -13.11 7.39
N GLN A 112 10.42 -13.17 7.62
CA GLN A 112 11.06 -14.20 8.45
C GLN A 112 10.67 -15.64 8.07
N GLY A 113 10.47 -15.90 6.77
CA GLY A 113 10.08 -17.20 6.25
C GLY A 113 8.59 -17.50 6.25
N ALA A 114 7.75 -16.72 6.93
CA ALA A 114 6.30 -16.86 6.97
C ALA A 114 5.61 -15.99 5.91
N ALA A 115 4.43 -16.41 5.46
CA ALA A 115 3.55 -15.56 4.65
C ALA A 115 2.79 -14.60 5.58
N ARG A 116 2.80 -13.32 5.23
CA ARG A 116 2.15 -12.23 5.98
C ARG A 116 1.33 -11.38 5.03
N LEU A 117 0.45 -10.55 5.57
CA LEU A 117 -0.29 -9.56 4.81
C LEU A 117 0.24 -8.16 5.11
N ALA A 118 0.80 -7.54 4.07
CA ALA A 118 0.96 -6.10 4.03
C ALA A 118 -0.33 -5.48 3.51
N ALA A 119 -0.71 -4.35 4.06
CA ALA A 119 -1.90 -3.64 3.66
C ALA A 119 -1.56 -2.22 3.21
N LEU A 120 -2.16 -1.81 2.09
CA LEU A 120 -2.16 -0.45 1.59
C LEU A 120 -3.62 0.05 1.55
N PRO A 121 -4.27 0.19 2.72
CA PRO A 121 -5.67 0.58 2.75
C PRO A 121 -5.89 1.96 2.16
N LEU A 122 -6.95 2.09 1.39
CA LEU A 122 -7.51 3.38 1.03
C LEU A 122 -8.25 3.96 2.23
N VAL A 123 -8.03 5.22 2.49
CA VAL A 123 -8.60 5.95 3.62
C VAL A 123 -9.37 7.15 3.09
N ARG A 124 -10.63 7.26 3.46
CA ARG A 124 -11.44 8.45 3.16
C ARG A 124 -10.86 9.62 3.94
N TRP A 125 -10.38 10.62 3.21
CA TRP A 125 -9.79 11.80 3.81
C TRP A 125 -10.85 12.76 4.29
N SER A 126 -10.76 13.22 5.52
CA SER A 126 -11.56 14.33 6.04
C SER A 126 -10.68 15.36 6.75
N SER A 127 -9.72 14.93 7.56
CA SER A 127 -8.78 15.81 8.25
C SER A 127 -7.52 15.05 8.69
N ALA A 128 -6.48 15.81 9.09
CA ALA A 128 -5.27 15.24 9.66
C ALA A 128 -5.56 14.49 10.97
N GLU A 129 -6.44 15.04 11.80
CA GLU A 129 -6.82 14.44 13.09
C GLU A 129 -7.51 13.08 12.91
N GLN A 130 -8.33 12.93 11.85
CA GLN A 130 -8.94 11.65 11.52
C GLN A 130 -7.89 10.62 11.10
N LEU A 131 -6.93 11.02 10.26
CA LEU A 131 -5.85 10.15 9.85
C LEU A 131 -4.99 9.73 11.04
N ASP A 132 -4.66 10.66 11.93
CA ASP A 132 -3.92 10.39 13.17
C ASP A 132 -4.69 9.44 14.09
N ALA A 133 -6.01 9.58 14.18
CA ALA A 133 -6.85 8.67 14.95
C ALA A 133 -6.81 7.25 14.38
N LEU A 134 -6.92 7.11 13.06
CA LEU A 134 -6.80 5.80 12.40
C LEU A 134 -5.42 5.19 12.62
N MET A 135 -4.35 5.98 12.49
CA MET A 135 -2.98 5.49 12.74
C MET A 135 -2.80 5.01 14.18
N ARG A 136 -3.36 5.72 15.16
CA ARG A 136 -3.36 5.25 16.57
C ARG A 136 -4.10 3.92 16.72
N ASP A 137 -5.29 3.79 16.15
CA ASP A 137 -6.06 2.55 16.21
C ASP A 137 -5.31 1.37 15.58
N CYS A 138 -4.67 1.58 14.44
CA CYS A 138 -3.84 0.57 13.80
C CYS A 138 -2.66 0.16 14.70
N SER A 139 -1.99 1.13 15.32
CA SER A 139 -0.85 0.89 16.22
C SER A 139 -1.27 0.17 17.50
N GLU A 140 -2.41 0.52 18.08
CA GLU A 140 -2.98 -0.13 19.27
C GLU A 140 -3.31 -1.60 19.01
N LEU A 141 -3.70 -1.95 17.79
CA LEU A 141 -3.91 -3.32 17.37
C LEU A 141 -2.60 -4.08 17.06
N GLY A 142 -1.46 -3.38 17.06
CA GLY A 142 -0.15 -3.96 16.81
C GLY A 142 0.30 -3.93 15.35
N ALA A 143 -0.37 -3.16 14.48
CA ALA A 143 0.11 -2.95 13.12
C ALA A 143 1.41 -2.13 13.11
N VAL A 144 2.34 -2.51 12.23
CA VAL A 144 3.54 -1.72 11.96
C VAL A 144 3.22 -0.78 10.81
N LEU A 145 3.12 0.51 11.12
CA LEU A 145 2.76 1.55 10.16
C LEU A 145 3.98 2.10 9.42
N PHE A 146 3.77 2.39 8.14
CA PHE A 146 4.65 3.17 7.29
C PHE A 146 3.86 4.35 6.74
N ASN A 147 4.02 5.53 7.35
CA ASN A 147 3.27 6.70 6.94
C ASN A 147 3.93 7.37 5.72
N PRO A 148 3.30 7.33 4.52
CA PRO A 148 3.87 7.94 3.31
C PRO A 148 3.67 9.45 3.23
N HIS A 149 2.97 10.07 4.19
CA HIS A 149 2.58 11.49 4.16
C HIS A 149 3.54 12.39 4.94
N VAL A 150 4.71 11.89 5.29
CA VAL A 150 5.73 12.63 6.01
C VAL A 150 6.87 13.06 5.08
N ILE A 151 7.59 14.11 5.48
CA ILE A 151 8.70 14.63 4.70
C ILE A 151 9.97 13.86 5.00
N THR A 152 10.24 13.55 6.27
CA THR A 152 11.47 12.88 6.71
C THR A 152 11.23 11.41 6.99
N VAL A 153 12.27 10.60 6.78
CA VAL A 153 12.21 9.16 7.01
C VAL A 153 11.92 8.83 8.48
N GLU A 154 12.47 9.65 9.38
CA GLU A 154 12.28 9.50 10.84
C GLU A 154 10.82 9.58 11.27
N ASP A 155 10.03 10.37 10.55
CA ASP A 155 8.60 10.56 10.88
C ASP A 155 7.71 9.49 10.22
N GLY A 156 8.28 8.59 9.41
CA GLY A 156 7.56 7.64 8.56
C GLY A 156 6.93 6.44 9.26
N GLY A 157 7.05 6.31 10.57
CA GLY A 157 6.36 5.31 11.38
C GLY A 157 7.26 4.40 12.20
N LEU A 158 8.44 4.01 11.73
CA LEU A 158 9.38 3.22 12.55
C LEU A 158 10.14 4.08 13.57
N GLY A 159 10.16 5.41 13.37
CA GLY A 159 10.80 6.35 14.29
C GLY A 159 12.32 6.18 14.41
N VAL A 160 12.90 5.28 13.63
CA VAL A 160 14.30 4.88 13.75
C VAL A 160 14.99 5.10 12.42
N VAL A 161 15.74 6.17 12.36
CA VAL A 161 16.89 6.23 11.46
C VAL A 161 18.10 5.91 12.32
N ASP A 162 18.71 4.77 12.09
CA ASP A 162 19.92 4.39 12.80
C ASP A 162 21.13 5.20 12.32
N GLY A 163 22.17 5.26 13.17
CA GLY A 163 23.40 5.97 12.85
C GLY A 163 24.07 5.46 11.57
N ASP A 164 23.84 4.22 11.18
CA ASP A 164 24.40 3.62 9.97
C ASP A 164 23.82 4.22 8.70
N GLN A 165 22.54 4.58 8.69
CA GLN A 165 21.91 5.29 7.57
C GLN A 165 22.49 6.70 7.41
N VAL A 166 22.68 7.41 8.50
CA VAL A 166 23.34 8.74 8.51
C VAL A 166 24.80 8.62 8.05
N ALA A 167 25.53 7.64 8.54
CA ALA A 167 26.91 7.39 8.14
C ALA A 167 27.03 6.99 6.65
N ALA A 168 26.08 6.19 6.15
CA ALA A 168 26.02 5.85 4.74
C ALA A 168 25.73 7.09 3.87
N LYS A 169 24.85 7.98 4.30
CA LYS A 169 24.57 9.25 3.62
C LYS A 169 25.84 10.10 3.55
N HIS A 170 26.57 10.29 4.64
CA HIS A 170 27.84 11.02 4.64
C HIS A 170 28.88 10.42 3.71
N ARG A 171 28.95 9.09 3.66
CA ARG A 171 29.94 8.38 2.86
C ARG A 171 29.67 8.43 1.37
N TYR A 172 28.42 8.24 0.96
CA TYR A 172 28.04 8.01 -0.43
C TYR A 172 27.35 9.19 -1.10
N ASP A 173 26.90 10.16 -0.33
CA ASP A 173 26.25 11.37 -0.81
C ASP A 173 26.61 12.58 0.07
N PRO A 174 27.91 12.91 0.18
CA PRO A 174 28.38 13.96 1.07
C PRO A 174 27.84 15.34 0.73
N ASP A 175 27.49 15.57 -0.54
CA ASP A 175 26.93 16.83 -1.01
C ASP A 175 25.39 16.90 -0.87
N GLY A 176 24.75 15.82 -0.37
CA GLY A 176 23.30 15.78 -0.12
C GLY A 176 22.41 15.86 -1.35
N LEU A 177 22.88 15.37 -2.50
CA LEU A 177 22.20 15.47 -3.79
C LEU A 177 21.03 14.48 -3.93
N LEU A 178 21.12 13.32 -3.26
CA LEU A 178 20.12 12.27 -3.33
C LEU A 178 19.06 12.49 -2.23
N ASN A 179 17.80 12.56 -2.63
CA ASN A 179 16.68 12.75 -1.70
C ASN A 179 16.93 13.89 -0.68
N PRO A 180 17.16 15.13 -1.12
CA PRO A 180 17.47 16.23 -0.23
C PRO A 180 16.35 16.47 0.78
N GLY A 181 16.70 16.74 2.02
CA GLY A 181 15.74 17.02 3.08
C GLY A 181 15.01 15.82 3.68
N LYS A 182 15.32 14.58 3.24
CA LYS A 182 14.59 13.38 3.67
C LYS A 182 15.16 12.68 4.90
N LEU A 183 16.38 13.02 5.31
CA LEU A 183 17.06 12.42 6.46
C LEU A 183 17.42 13.52 7.47
N ARG A 184 16.65 13.63 8.55
CA ARG A 184 16.82 14.67 9.57
C ARG A 184 18.18 14.55 10.26
N GLY A 185 18.57 13.34 10.67
CA GLY A 185 19.84 13.11 11.33
C GLY A 185 21.06 13.55 10.50
N TRP A 186 21.00 13.44 9.17
CA TRP A 186 22.03 13.98 8.30
C TRP A 186 22.01 15.51 8.27
N LEU A 187 20.81 16.14 8.14
CA LEU A 187 20.67 17.60 8.16
C LEU A 187 21.19 18.19 9.45
N GLU A 188 20.87 17.60 10.59
CA GLU A 188 21.34 18.04 11.90
C GLU A 188 22.86 17.94 12.01
N SER A 189 23.45 16.87 11.45
CA SER A 189 24.90 16.66 11.48
C SER A 189 25.70 17.69 10.66
N ILE A 190 25.15 18.17 9.53
CA ILE A 190 25.80 19.20 8.70
C ILE A 190 25.47 20.63 9.15
N SER A 191 24.41 20.81 9.93
CA SER A 191 24.00 22.12 10.47
C SER A 191 24.68 22.45 11.81
N SER A 192 25.40 21.51 12.39
CA SER A 192 26.14 21.73 13.64
C SER A 192 27.29 22.73 13.45
N PRO A 193 27.51 23.67 14.39
CA PRO A 193 28.58 24.66 14.28
C PRO A 193 29.94 23.96 14.22
N GLY A 194 30.60 23.99 13.07
CA GLY A 194 31.89 23.35 12.82
C GLY A 194 31.99 22.55 11.54
N CYS A 195 30.88 22.28 10.85
CA CYS A 195 30.91 21.70 9.51
C CYS A 195 31.07 22.79 8.44
N PRO A 196 32.10 22.74 7.57
CA PRO A 196 32.24 23.66 6.46
C PRO A 196 31.19 23.32 5.38
N GLY A 197 30.23 24.21 5.17
CA GLY A 197 29.36 24.24 4.00
C GLY A 197 27.98 23.61 4.15
N SER A 198 27.06 24.31 4.85
CA SER A 198 25.63 24.08 4.60
C SER A 198 25.26 24.73 3.25
N PRO A 199 24.77 24.01 2.23
CA PRO A 199 24.29 24.58 0.98
C PRO A 199 22.86 25.12 1.06
N TYR A 200 22.22 25.05 2.22
CA TYR A 200 20.85 25.54 2.41
C TYR A 200 20.82 26.77 3.30
N PRO A 201 20.17 27.86 2.82
CA PRO A 201 19.97 29.09 3.59
C PRO A 201 19.09 28.88 4.82
#